data_b4fddec7acd0afe4e4fb5c246c4aade0
#
_entry.id   b4fddec7acd0afe4e4fb5c246c4aade0
#
_cell.length_a   1.000
_cell.length_b   1.000
_cell.length_c   1.000
_cell.angle_alpha   90.00
_cell.angle_beta   90.00
_cell.angle_gamma   90.00
#
_symmetry.space_group_name_H-M   'P 1'
#
loop_
_entity.id
_entity.type
_entity.pdbx_description
1 polymer ?
#
loop_
_entity_poly.entity_id
_entity_poly.type
_entity_poly.pdbx_seq_one_letter_code
_entity_poly.pdbx_strand_id
1 'polypeptide(L)'
;MYKRQVAGSWIGGGANQAAMKEVFQVDNEIFSAMVAVDVIVANIWMAFLLYGAGINDKIDNWLQADSSSIDVLKNKIDAYQAQIMKIPNTADTMRVLSIGFGITAVAHFGADLIAPWIFQNAPLLAKFSLTSKFFWLIVISTTLAVFLSFTKARELEGVGASRIGSVFIYILVATIGMKMNILAIFDNPGLFIVGLIWMMIHAGMLISVAKFIKAPFFFMAVGSQANVGGAASAPIVASAFHPSLAPVGVLLAVLGYAMGTYGAWLCLSLIHI
;
A
#
# COMPACT_ATOMS: atom_id res chain seq x y z
N MET A 1 6.69 -2.13 21.76
CA MET A 1 7.49 -1.45 20.73
C MET A 1 7.46 -2.21 19.39
N TYR A 2 7.74 -3.49 19.33
CA TYR A 2 7.81 -4.31 18.09
C TYR A 2 6.51 -4.40 17.26
N LYS A 3 5.34 -4.38 17.89
CA LYS A 3 4.03 -4.53 17.24
C LYS A 3 3.67 -3.39 16.27
N ARG A 4 4.28 -2.21 16.42
CA ARG A 4 3.99 -1.02 15.61
C ARG A 4 4.47 -1.11 14.18
N GLN A 5 5.58 -1.79 13.95
CA GLN A 5 6.26 -1.83 12.66
C GLN A 5 5.54 -2.74 11.68
N VAL A 6 5.07 -3.91 12.15
CA VAL A 6 4.23 -4.80 11.33
C VAL A 6 2.92 -4.12 10.96
N ALA A 7 2.29 -3.42 11.91
CA ALA A 7 1.07 -2.66 11.62
C ALA A 7 1.27 -1.63 10.51
N GLY A 8 2.40 -0.91 10.49
CA GLY A 8 2.71 0.08 9.45
C GLY A 8 2.81 -0.51 8.04
N SER A 9 3.33 -1.74 7.90
CA SER A 9 3.42 -2.42 6.60
C SER A 9 2.06 -2.95 6.14
N TRP A 10 1.33 -3.60 7.03
CA TRP A 10 0.10 -4.32 6.67
C TRP A 10 -1.16 -3.45 6.78
N ILE A 11 -0.98 -2.16 6.96
CA ILE A 11 -1.99 -1.12 6.79
C ILE A 11 -1.50 -0.17 5.68
N GLY A 12 -1.30 -0.68 4.45
CA GLY A 12 -0.91 0.12 3.29
C GLY A 12 0.44 -0.21 2.65
N GLY A 13 1.05 -1.39 2.97
CA GLY A 13 2.24 -1.89 2.29
C GLY A 13 3.57 -1.27 2.73
N GLY A 14 4.67 -1.75 2.13
CA GLY A 14 6.04 -1.41 2.53
C GLY A 14 6.41 0.07 2.46
N ALA A 15 5.79 0.84 1.54
CA ALA A 15 5.98 2.29 1.49
C ALA A 15 5.47 2.97 2.77
N ASN A 16 4.32 2.51 3.28
CA ASN A 16 3.73 3.00 4.52
C ASN A 16 4.55 2.58 5.75
N GLN A 17 5.16 1.39 5.70
CA GLN A 17 6.09 0.91 6.73
C GLN A 17 7.29 1.85 6.87
N ALA A 18 7.89 2.24 5.73
CA ALA A 18 8.99 3.20 5.72
C ALA A 18 8.57 4.58 6.26
N ALA A 19 7.36 5.05 5.88
CA ALA A 19 6.81 6.29 6.39
C ALA A 19 6.61 6.25 7.91
N MET A 20 6.00 5.20 8.43
CA MET A 20 5.75 5.04 9.87
C MET A 20 7.06 4.89 10.65
N LYS A 21 8.10 4.27 10.08
CA LYS A 21 9.44 4.25 10.68
C LYS A 21 9.95 5.66 10.98
N GLU A 22 9.89 6.54 9.99
CA GLU A 22 10.39 7.92 10.13
C GLU A 22 9.49 8.76 11.04
N VAL A 23 8.18 8.61 10.95
CA VAL A 23 7.22 9.33 11.80
C VAL A 23 7.39 8.99 13.28
N PHE A 24 7.57 7.71 13.60
CA PHE A 24 7.67 7.21 14.98
C PHE A 24 9.11 6.98 15.46
N GLN A 25 10.11 7.40 14.67
CA GLN A 25 11.55 7.31 14.98
C GLN A 25 11.96 5.91 15.44
N VAL A 26 11.58 4.91 14.63
CA VAL A 26 11.85 3.50 14.95
C VAL A 26 13.32 3.18 14.71
N ASP A 27 13.92 2.44 15.64
CA ASP A 27 15.30 1.98 15.55
C ASP A 27 15.57 1.17 14.28
N ASN A 28 16.75 1.38 13.66
CA ASN A 28 17.12 0.77 12.39
C ASN A 28 17.28 -0.75 12.47
N GLU A 29 17.78 -1.28 13.57
CA GLU A 29 17.99 -2.72 13.76
C GLU A 29 16.66 -3.45 13.81
N ILE A 30 15.73 -2.95 14.62
CA ILE A 30 14.39 -3.51 14.76
C ILE A 30 13.62 -3.37 13.44
N PHE A 31 13.73 -2.21 12.76
CA PHE A 31 13.12 -2.00 11.46
C PHE A 31 13.62 -3.02 10.43
N SER A 32 14.93 -3.23 10.37
CA SER A 32 15.56 -4.18 9.46
C SER A 32 15.04 -5.63 9.68
N ALA A 33 14.95 -6.06 10.93
CA ALA A 33 14.39 -7.37 11.28
C ALA A 33 12.92 -7.49 10.89
N MET A 34 12.12 -6.44 11.13
CA MET A 34 10.69 -6.45 10.80
C MET A 34 10.42 -6.39 9.29
N VAL A 35 11.29 -5.72 8.50
CA VAL A 35 11.24 -5.78 7.03
C VAL A 35 11.44 -7.22 6.54
N ALA A 36 12.38 -7.96 7.14
CA ALA A 36 12.61 -9.36 6.77
C ALA A 36 11.36 -10.23 7.07
N VAL A 37 10.76 -10.05 8.26
CA VAL A 37 9.50 -10.73 8.62
C VAL A 37 8.38 -10.39 7.64
N ASP A 38 8.20 -9.10 7.34
CA ASP A 38 7.19 -8.62 6.42
C ASP A 38 7.32 -9.25 5.03
N VAL A 39 8.50 -9.15 4.44
CA VAL A 39 8.77 -9.70 3.09
C VAL A 39 8.49 -11.20 3.03
N ILE A 40 8.96 -11.98 4.01
CA ILE A 40 8.78 -13.44 3.99
C ILE A 40 7.31 -13.81 4.19
N VAL A 41 6.65 -13.26 5.22
CA VAL A 41 5.26 -13.61 5.55
C VAL A 41 4.29 -13.14 4.46
N ALA A 42 4.50 -11.91 3.93
CA ALA A 42 3.68 -11.38 2.85
C ALA A 42 3.81 -12.18 1.55
N ASN A 43 5.02 -12.65 1.21
CA ASN A 43 5.23 -13.48 0.01
C ASN A 43 4.66 -14.90 0.18
N ILE A 44 4.75 -15.50 1.38
CA ILE A 44 4.05 -16.75 1.67
C ILE A 44 2.54 -16.57 1.46
N TRP A 45 1.97 -15.50 2.00
CA TRP A 45 0.55 -15.19 1.83
C TRP A 45 0.19 -14.96 0.36
N MET A 46 1.00 -14.20 -0.37
CA MET A 46 0.82 -14.00 -1.82
C MET A 46 0.79 -15.33 -2.58
N ALA A 47 1.65 -16.29 -2.24
CA ALA A 47 1.64 -17.61 -2.87
C ALA A 47 0.32 -18.34 -2.65
N PHE A 48 -0.29 -18.25 -1.46
CA PHE A 48 -1.64 -18.79 -1.21
C PHE A 48 -2.71 -18.09 -2.04
N LEU A 49 -2.63 -16.77 -2.19
CA LEU A 49 -3.58 -16.01 -3.00
C LEU A 49 -3.46 -16.36 -4.49
N LEU A 50 -2.24 -16.52 -5.00
CA LEU A 50 -1.97 -16.92 -6.39
C LEU A 50 -2.47 -18.36 -6.65
N TYR A 51 -2.24 -19.29 -5.72
CA TYR A 51 -2.80 -20.63 -5.80
C TYR A 51 -4.33 -20.58 -5.81
N GLY A 52 -4.92 -19.78 -4.94
CA GLY A 52 -6.38 -19.56 -4.88
C GLY A 52 -6.96 -19.00 -6.18
N ALA A 53 -6.24 -18.10 -6.86
CA ALA A 53 -6.66 -17.59 -8.17
C ALA A 53 -6.78 -18.70 -9.22
N GLY A 54 -5.93 -19.72 -9.18
CA GLY A 54 -6.01 -20.89 -10.05
C GLY A 54 -7.21 -21.82 -9.79
N ILE A 55 -7.83 -21.71 -8.61
CA ILE A 55 -9.02 -22.50 -8.22
C ILE A 55 -10.21 -21.61 -7.83
N ASN A 56 -10.21 -20.39 -8.34
CA ASN A 56 -11.16 -19.31 -8.03
C ASN A 56 -12.64 -19.78 -8.06
N ASP A 57 -13.06 -20.50 -9.10
CA ASP A 57 -14.44 -20.98 -9.20
C ASP A 57 -14.88 -21.88 -8.04
N LYS A 58 -13.97 -22.72 -7.51
CA LYS A 58 -14.25 -23.57 -6.35
C LYS A 58 -14.40 -22.72 -5.08
N ILE A 59 -13.56 -21.69 -4.93
CA ILE A 59 -13.60 -20.79 -3.79
C ILE A 59 -14.86 -19.94 -3.84
N ASP A 60 -15.23 -19.37 -5.01
CA ASP A 60 -16.42 -18.56 -5.17
C ASP A 60 -17.70 -19.36 -4.93
N ASN A 61 -17.74 -20.60 -5.41
CA ASN A 61 -18.85 -21.51 -5.09
C ASN A 61 -18.96 -21.79 -3.58
N TRP A 62 -17.84 -22.01 -2.90
CA TRP A 62 -17.82 -22.17 -1.45
C TRP A 62 -18.24 -20.90 -0.71
N LEU A 63 -17.82 -19.72 -1.19
CA LEU A 63 -18.22 -18.43 -0.65
C LEU A 63 -19.68 -18.09 -0.97
N GLN A 64 -20.31 -18.77 -1.91
CA GLN A 64 -21.60 -18.43 -2.52
C GLN A 64 -21.58 -17.02 -3.14
N ALA A 65 -20.47 -16.66 -3.74
CA ALA A 65 -20.23 -15.36 -4.33
C ALA A 65 -20.75 -15.28 -5.76
N ASP A 66 -21.23 -14.10 -6.14
CA ASP A 66 -21.55 -13.77 -7.53
C ASP A 66 -20.37 -13.05 -8.18
N SER A 67 -19.68 -13.72 -9.10
CA SER A 67 -18.53 -13.19 -9.82
C SER A 67 -18.89 -12.31 -11.01
N SER A 68 -20.17 -12.15 -11.35
CA SER A 68 -20.62 -11.34 -12.51
C SER A 68 -20.11 -9.89 -12.45
N SER A 69 -19.97 -9.35 -11.24
CA SER A 69 -19.41 -8.01 -11.01
C SER A 69 -17.96 -7.87 -11.50
N ILE A 70 -17.19 -8.96 -11.53
CA ILE A 70 -15.80 -8.97 -12.02
C ILE A 70 -15.76 -8.84 -13.53
N ASP A 71 -16.64 -9.52 -14.26
CA ASP A 71 -16.75 -9.40 -15.71
C ASP A 71 -17.19 -7.99 -16.12
N VAL A 72 -18.14 -7.40 -15.38
CA VAL A 72 -18.55 -6.00 -15.59
C VAL A 72 -17.38 -5.04 -15.32
N LEU A 73 -16.61 -5.27 -14.26
CA LEU A 73 -15.46 -4.46 -13.92
C LEU A 73 -14.36 -4.54 -14.99
N LYS A 74 -14.04 -5.76 -15.45
CA LYS A 74 -13.09 -6.03 -16.53
C LYS A 74 -13.48 -5.26 -17.80
N ASN A 75 -14.71 -5.40 -18.27
CA ASN A 75 -15.18 -4.72 -19.47
C ASN A 75 -15.12 -3.19 -19.34
N LYS A 76 -15.44 -2.64 -18.15
CA LYS A 76 -15.33 -1.20 -17.88
C LYS A 76 -13.90 -0.71 -17.93
N ILE A 77 -12.96 -1.48 -17.41
CA ILE A 77 -11.55 -1.10 -17.40
C ILE A 77 -10.96 -1.17 -18.79
N ASP A 78 -11.26 -2.24 -19.55
CA ASP A 78 -10.82 -2.36 -20.93
C ASP A 78 -11.35 -1.21 -21.78
N ALA A 79 -12.63 -0.84 -21.63
CA ALA A 79 -13.24 0.29 -22.33
C ALA A 79 -12.60 1.62 -21.92
N TYR A 80 -12.35 1.85 -20.62
CA TYR A 80 -11.72 3.07 -20.13
C TYR A 80 -10.27 3.19 -20.63
N GLN A 81 -9.48 2.11 -20.54
CA GLN A 81 -8.11 2.10 -21.06
C GLN A 81 -8.06 2.37 -22.55
N ALA A 82 -8.96 1.76 -23.34
CA ALA A 82 -9.04 1.99 -24.78
C ALA A 82 -9.31 3.47 -25.12
N GLN A 83 -10.07 4.18 -24.27
CA GLN A 83 -10.35 5.60 -24.47
C GLN A 83 -9.19 6.53 -24.16
N ILE A 84 -8.40 6.24 -23.11
CA ILE A 84 -7.34 7.14 -22.63
C ILE A 84 -5.95 6.75 -23.13
N MET A 85 -5.75 5.50 -23.54
CA MET A 85 -4.44 4.97 -23.93
C MET A 85 -3.92 5.69 -25.16
N LYS A 86 -2.71 6.20 -25.08
CA LYS A 86 -1.96 6.77 -26.21
C LYS A 86 -0.48 6.42 -26.10
N ILE A 87 0.22 6.50 -27.21
CA ILE A 87 1.68 6.34 -27.24
C ILE A 87 2.28 7.56 -26.52
N PRO A 88 3.00 7.37 -25.39
CA PRO A 88 3.57 8.47 -24.64
C PRO A 88 4.72 9.11 -25.41
N ASN A 89 4.80 10.42 -25.37
CA ASN A 89 5.95 11.19 -25.83
C ASN A 89 6.73 11.78 -24.64
N THR A 90 7.88 12.39 -24.92
CA THR A 90 8.73 13.00 -23.88
C THR A 90 7.98 14.06 -23.05
N ALA A 91 7.12 14.88 -23.69
CA ALA A 91 6.34 15.89 -22.97
C ALA A 91 5.33 15.26 -22.02
N ASP A 92 4.71 14.13 -22.38
CA ASP A 92 3.81 13.40 -21.52
C ASP A 92 4.56 12.83 -20.29
N THR A 93 5.73 12.23 -20.50
CA THR A 93 6.58 11.76 -19.42
C THR A 93 6.99 12.90 -18.48
N MET A 94 7.39 14.04 -19.03
CA MET A 94 7.74 15.22 -18.26
C MET A 94 6.54 15.78 -17.46
N ARG A 95 5.32 15.73 -18.00
CA ARG A 95 4.11 16.11 -17.26
C ARG A 95 3.87 15.22 -16.05
N VAL A 96 3.98 13.89 -16.21
CA VAL A 96 3.84 12.95 -15.11
C VAL A 96 4.87 13.23 -14.01
N LEU A 97 6.15 13.36 -14.40
CA LEU A 97 7.23 13.66 -13.46
C LEU A 97 7.04 15.03 -12.78
N SER A 98 6.65 16.05 -13.55
CA SER A 98 6.42 17.41 -13.01
C SER A 98 5.31 17.44 -11.96
N ILE A 99 4.23 16.69 -12.17
CA ILE A 99 3.16 16.59 -11.17
C ILE A 99 3.67 15.83 -9.93
N GLY A 100 4.34 14.70 -10.08
CA GLY A 100 4.87 13.95 -8.94
C GLY A 100 5.88 14.76 -8.11
N PHE A 101 6.88 15.37 -8.76
CA PHE A 101 7.85 16.22 -8.07
C PHE A 101 7.23 17.51 -7.55
N GLY A 102 6.26 18.10 -8.27
CA GLY A 102 5.53 19.30 -7.84
C GLY A 102 4.74 19.04 -6.56
N ILE A 103 4.00 17.93 -6.47
CA ILE A 103 3.30 17.53 -5.25
C ILE A 103 4.30 17.37 -4.10
N THR A 104 5.43 16.69 -4.37
CA THR A 104 6.48 16.47 -3.37
C THR A 104 7.06 17.79 -2.88
N ALA A 105 7.33 18.74 -3.78
CA ALA A 105 7.85 20.05 -3.42
C ALA A 105 6.85 20.86 -2.55
N VAL A 106 5.56 20.87 -2.92
CA VAL A 106 4.52 21.50 -2.10
C VAL A 106 4.40 20.83 -0.73
N ALA A 107 4.52 19.51 -0.68
CA ALA A 107 4.46 18.76 0.57
C ALA A 107 5.65 19.07 1.48
N HIS A 108 6.86 19.18 0.93
CA HIS A 108 8.05 19.63 1.69
C HIS A 108 7.85 21.05 2.24
N PHE A 109 7.42 21.99 1.39
CA PHE A 109 7.17 23.36 1.82
C PHE A 109 6.13 23.42 2.95
N GLY A 110 5.01 22.71 2.79
CA GLY A 110 3.97 22.63 3.83
C GLY A 110 4.46 22.01 5.12
N ALA A 111 5.25 20.94 5.03
CA ALA A 111 5.83 20.26 6.20
C ALA A 111 6.82 21.17 6.96
N ASP A 112 7.61 21.96 6.22
CA ASP A 112 8.57 22.90 6.81
C ASP A 112 7.91 24.07 7.53
N LEU A 113 6.68 24.43 7.17
CA LEU A 113 5.88 25.45 7.86
C LEU A 113 5.09 24.86 9.05
N ILE A 114 4.38 23.76 8.82
CA ILE A 114 3.40 23.22 9.78
C ILE A 114 4.08 22.56 10.99
N ALA A 115 5.08 21.70 10.77
CA ALA A 115 5.68 20.95 11.87
C ALA A 115 6.38 21.84 12.91
N PRO A 116 7.22 22.85 12.54
CA PRO A 116 7.79 23.78 13.51
C PRO A 116 6.75 24.64 14.20
N TRP A 117 5.71 25.07 13.49
CA TRP A 117 4.63 25.86 14.08
C TRP A 117 3.91 25.06 15.18
N ILE A 118 3.58 23.77 14.92
CA ILE A 118 2.95 22.90 15.93
C ILE A 118 3.90 22.67 17.10
N PHE A 119 5.19 22.44 16.82
CA PHE A 119 6.18 22.25 17.89
C PHE A 119 6.24 23.43 18.86
N GLN A 120 6.14 24.66 18.33
CA GLN A 120 6.20 25.89 19.14
C GLN A 120 4.87 26.19 19.88
N ASN A 121 3.73 25.96 19.23
CA ASN A 121 2.43 26.41 19.74
C ASN A 121 1.61 25.30 20.43
N ALA A 122 1.89 24.04 20.13
CA ALA A 122 1.13 22.90 20.65
C ALA A 122 2.04 21.67 20.90
N PRO A 123 3.09 21.78 21.75
CA PRO A 123 4.07 20.71 21.96
C PRO A 123 3.48 19.40 22.45
N LEU A 124 2.33 19.41 23.11
CA LEU A 124 1.61 18.20 23.56
C LEU A 124 1.21 17.29 22.39
N LEU A 125 1.09 17.83 21.18
CA LEU A 125 0.77 17.05 19.98
C LEU A 125 1.95 16.22 19.47
N ALA A 126 3.14 16.36 20.06
CA ALA A 126 4.30 15.52 19.75
C ALA A 126 4.01 14.03 19.98
N LYS A 127 3.19 13.70 20.99
CA LYS A 127 2.77 12.31 21.27
C LYS A 127 2.00 11.65 20.11
N PHE A 128 1.40 12.45 19.23
CA PHE A 128 0.72 12.00 18.01
C PHE A 128 1.60 12.15 16.76
N SER A 129 2.90 12.42 16.93
CA SER A 129 3.87 12.68 15.85
C SER A 129 3.54 13.88 14.96
N LEU A 130 2.65 14.78 15.39
CA LEU A 130 2.24 15.96 14.62
C LEU A 130 3.33 17.03 14.55
N THR A 131 4.40 16.90 15.32
CA THR A 131 5.61 17.73 15.24
C THR A 131 6.64 17.21 14.21
N SER A 132 6.37 16.04 13.60
CA SER A 132 7.25 15.44 12.59
C SER A 132 7.05 16.10 11.23
N LYS A 133 8.11 16.64 10.63
CA LYS A 133 8.09 17.13 9.24
C LYS A 133 7.74 16.01 8.26
N PHE A 134 8.27 14.81 8.50
CA PHE A 134 8.03 13.67 7.63
C PHE A 134 6.56 13.24 7.64
N PHE A 135 5.89 13.30 8.80
CA PHE A 135 4.45 13.08 8.90
C PHE A 135 3.68 14.01 7.95
N TRP A 136 3.94 15.31 8.03
CA TRP A 136 3.25 16.29 7.19
C TRP A 136 3.57 16.14 5.70
N LEU A 137 4.82 15.80 5.38
CA LEU A 137 5.21 15.48 4.00
C LEU A 137 4.34 14.36 3.42
N ILE A 138 4.19 13.25 4.14
CA ILE A 138 3.37 12.12 3.70
C ILE A 138 1.88 12.51 3.61
N VAL A 139 1.34 13.15 4.64
CA VAL A 139 -0.07 13.56 4.68
C VAL A 139 -0.41 14.51 3.54
N ILE A 140 0.39 15.56 3.33
CA ILE A 140 0.14 16.55 2.29
C ILE A 140 0.27 15.91 0.90
N SER A 141 1.34 15.15 0.64
CA SER A 141 1.54 14.52 -0.67
C SER A 141 0.43 13.53 -1.00
N THR A 142 0.03 12.68 -0.05
CA THR A 142 -1.05 11.72 -0.22
C THR A 142 -2.38 12.42 -0.47
N THR A 143 -2.70 13.45 0.32
CA THR A 143 -3.95 14.21 0.19
C THR A 143 -4.02 14.91 -1.17
N LEU A 144 -2.96 15.60 -1.59
CA LEU A 144 -2.91 16.27 -2.88
C LEU A 144 -3.03 15.29 -4.05
N ALA A 145 -2.37 14.13 -3.97
CA ALA A 145 -2.47 13.09 -4.99
C ALA A 145 -3.91 12.55 -5.11
N VAL A 146 -4.59 12.32 -3.97
CA VAL A 146 -6.00 11.91 -3.95
C VAL A 146 -6.89 13.00 -4.57
N PHE A 147 -6.72 14.27 -4.22
CA PHE A 147 -7.48 15.35 -4.85
C PHE A 147 -7.25 15.44 -6.36
N LEU A 148 -6.01 15.30 -6.83
CA LEU A 148 -5.70 15.31 -8.25
C LEU A 148 -6.30 14.12 -9.00
N SER A 149 -6.53 12.99 -8.36
CA SER A 149 -7.18 11.82 -8.97
C SER A 149 -8.63 12.08 -9.39
N PHE A 150 -9.28 13.10 -8.83
CA PHE A 150 -10.63 13.53 -9.24
C PHE A 150 -10.61 14.55 -10.38
N THR A 151 -9.44 14.97 -10.86
CA THR A 151 -9.26 15.93 -11.94
C THR A 151 -8.88 15.24 -13.26
N LYS A 152 -8.64 16.01 -14.32
CA LYS A 152 -8.10 15.49 -15.59
C LYS A 152 -6.69 14.87 -15.45
N ALA A 153 -6.00 15.08 -14.34
CA ALA A 153 -4.71 14.46 -14.08
C ALA A 153 -4.78 12.91 -14.10
N ARG A 154 -5.93 12.30 -13.80
CA ARG A 154 -6.15 10.85 -13.93
C ARG A 154 -5.96 10.32 -15.35
N GLU A 155 -6.16 11.15 -16.39
CA GLU A 155 -5.98 10.77 -17.79
C GLU A 155 -4.50 10.51 -18.14
N LEU A 156 -3.57 10.96 -17.29
CA LEU A 156 -2.14 10.61 -17.41
C LEU A 156 -1.87 9.12 -17.23
N GLU A 157 -2.83 8.36 -16.71
CA GLU A 157 -2.76 6.90 -16.74
C GLU A 157 -2.65 6.36 -18.17
N GLY A 158 -3.32 7.01 -19.14
CA GLY A 158 -3.23 6.66 -20.57
C GLY A 158 -1.83 6.77 -21.17
N VAL A 159 -0.92 7.53 -20.54
CA VAL A 159 0.50 7.63 -20.92
C VAL A 159 1.42 6.87 -19.97
N GLY A 160 0.87 6.10 -19.04
CA GLY A 160 1.60 5.20 -18.15
C GLY A 160 2.07 5.84 -16.85
N ALA A 161 1.29 6.75 -16.26
CA ALA A 161 1.62 7.36 -14.97
C ALA A 161 1.86 6.31 -13.88
N SER A 162 1.02 5.27 -13.78
CA SER A 162 1.20 4.18 -12.82
C SER A 162 2.46 3.35 -13.09
N ARG A 163 2.87 3.17 -14.37
CA ARG A 163 4.13 2.49 -14.70
C ARG A 163 5.34 3.26 -14.19
N ILE A 164 5.35 4.59 -14.36
CA ILE A 164 6.40 5.46 -13.83
C ILE A 164 6.39 5.42 -12.31
N GLY A 165 5.21 5.52 -11.68
CA GLY A 165 5.04 5.38 -10.23
C GLY A 165 5.57 4.04 -9.71
N SER A 166 5.32 2.94 -10.42
CA SER A 166 5.83 1.61 -10.06
C SER A 166 7.36 1.55 -10.07
N VAL A 167 8.02 2.24 -11.01
CA VAL A 167 9.50 2.33 -11.02
C VAL A 167 10.00 2.96 -9.71
N PHE A 168 9.40 4.07 -9.27
CA PHE A 168 9.77 4.70 -8.00
C PHE A 168 9.48 3.81 -6.79
N ILE A 169 8.36 3.07 -6.80
CA ILE A 169 8.04 2.09 -5.77
C ILE A 169 9.08 0.97 -5.74
N TYR A 170 9.50 0.44 -6.88
CA TYR A 170 10.53 -0.60 -6.92
C TYR A 170 11.89 -0.09 -6.42
N ILE A 171 12.27 1.16 -6.75
CA ILE A 171 13.46 1.80 -6.19
C ILE A 171 13.33 1.91 -4.65
N LEU A 172 12.19 2.36 -4.15
CA LEU A 172 11.92 2.43 -2.70
C LEU A 172 12.03 1.05 -2.06
N VAL A 173 11.36 0.03 -2.62
CA VAL A 173 11.40 -1.35 -2.08
C VAL A 173 12.82 -1.90 -2.11
N ALA A 174 13.59 -1.65 -3.17
CA ALA A 174 15.00 -2.04 -3.25
C ALA A 174 15.83 -1.37 -2.15
N THR A 175 15.64 -0.07 -1.89
CA THR A 175 16.35 0.63 -0.82
C THR A 175 15.98 0.14 0.58
N ILE A 176 14.72 -0.27 0.78
CA ILE A 176 14.29 -0.92 2.02
C ILE A 176 14.94 -2.29 2.15
N GLY A 177 14.91 -3.09 1.07
CA GLY A 177 15.53 -4.42 1.02
C GLY A 177 17.02 -4.42 1.32
N MET A 178 17.76 -3.40 0.86
CA MET A 178 19.17 -3.23 1.21
C MET A 178 19.44 -3.00 2.70
N LYS A 179 18.44 -2.54 3.44
CA LYS A 179 18.52 -2.38 4.91
C LYS A 179 18.05 -3.63 5.66
N MET A 180 17.56 -4.65 4.95
CA MET A 180 17.03 -5.86 5.54
C MET A 180 18.17 -6.75 6.06
N ASN A 181 18.06 -7.18 7.31
CA ASN A 181 18.94 -8.20 7.89
C ASN A 181 18.18 -9.52 8.02
N ILE A 182 18.33 -10.41 7.04
CA ILE A 182 17.66 -11.73 7.03
C ILE A 182 18.13 -12.58 8.22
N LEU A 183 19.39 -12.44 8.64
CA LEU A 183 19.94 -13.23 9.76
C LEU A 183 19.31 -12.83 11.09
N ALA A 184 18.81 -11.60 11.22
CA ALA A 184 18.10 -11.17 12.44
C ALA A 184 16.84 -11.99 12.76
N ILE A 185 16.30 -12.76 11.81
CA ILE A 185 15.20 -13.70 12.06
C ILE A 185 15.67 -14.83 12.97
N PHE A 186 16.91 -15.31 12.80
CA PHE A 186 17.46 -16.37 13.64
C PHE A 186 17.80 -15.85 15.04
N ASP A 187 18.19 -14.59 15.16
CA ASP A 187 18.46 -13.92 16.44
C ASP A 187 17.15 -13.64 17.21
N ASN A 188 16.06 -13.35 16.48
CA ASN A 188 14.77 -12.98 17.06
C ASN A 188 13.59 -13.76 16.42
N PRO A 189 13.52 -15.09 16.57
CA PRO A 189 12.47 -15.92 15.95
C PRO A 189 11.06 -15.57 16.44
N GLY A 190 10.95 -14.96 17.62
CA GLY A 190 9.67 -14.47 18.16
C GLY A 190 9.01 -13.40 17.27
N LEU A 191 9.78 -12.58 16.56
CA LEU A 191 9.23 -11.57 15.64
C LEU A 191 8.56 -12.23 14.43
N PHE A 192 9.15 -13.31 13.93
CA PHE A 192 8.57 -14.10 12.84
C PHE A 192 7.25 -14.77 13.25
N ILE A 193 7.21 -15.33 14.47
CA ILE A 193 6.00 -15.91 15.03
C ILE A 193 4.90 -14.85 15.16
N VAL A 194 5.23 -13.64 15.62
CA VAL A 194 4.28 -12.52 15.69
C VAL A 194 3.74 -12.19 14.30
N GLY A 195 4.59 -12.12 13.29
CA GLY A 195 4.18 -11.89 11.89
C GLY A 195 3.23 -12.99 11.38
N LEU A 196 3.53 -14.27 11.64
CA LEU A 196 2.67 -15.38 11.24
C LEU A 196 1.31 -15.35 11.94
N ILE A 197 1.27 -15.10 13.25
CA ILE A 197 0.00 -14.97 14.00
C ILE A 197 -0.83 -13.81 13.44
N TRP A 198 -0.21 -12.67 13.19
CA TRP A 198 -0.90 -11.53 12.59
C TRP A 198 -1.48 -11.86 11.23
N MET A 199 -0.69 -12.53 10.36
CA MET A 199 -1.17 -12.93 9.04
C MET A 199 -2.32 -13.96 9.13
N MET A 200 -2.27 -14.90 10.06
CA MET A 200 -3.37 -15.84 10.28
C MET A 200 -4.66 -15.14 10.72
N ILE A 201 -4.55 -14.14 11.61
CA ILE A 201 -5.70 -13.32 12.02
C ILE A 201 -6.24 -12.53 10.82
N HIS A 202 -5.37 -11.88 10.04
CA HIS A 202 -5.74 -11.15 8.83
C HIS A 202 -6.46 -12.05 7.82
N ALA A 203 -5.88 -13.20 7.49
CA ALA A 203 -6.48 -14.16 6.58
C ALA A 203 -7.82 -14.70 7.10
N GLY A 204 -7.89 -15.06 8.37
CA GLY A 204 -9.11 -15.57 9.01
C GLY A 204 -10.24 -14.53 9.01
N MET A 205 -9.93 -13.28 9.34
CA MET A 205 -10.92 -12.19 9.28
C MET A 205 -11.41 -11.94 7.86
N LEU A 206 -10.50 -11.86 6.88
CA LEU A 206 -10.88 -11.64 5.48
C LEU A 206 -11.76 -12.77 4.93
N ILE A 207 -11.39 -14.02 5.17
CA ILE A 207 -12.18 -15.18 4.74
C ILE A 207 -13.54 -15.17 5.41
N SER A 208 -13.62 -14.87 6.70
CA SER A 208 -14.88 -14.79 7.45
C SER A 208 -15.79 -13.68 6.90
N VAL A 209 -15.23 -12.48 6.67
CA VAL A 209 -15.99 -11.37 6.09
C VAL A 209 -16.43 -11.69 4.67
N ALA A 210 -15.53 -12.20 3.81
CA ALA A 210 -15.86 -12.58 2.45
C ALA A 210 -17.01 -13.61 2.41
N LYS A 211 -16.97 -14.61 3.30
CA LYS A 211 -18.05 -15.59 3.45
C LYS A 211 -19.36 -14.97 3.90
N PHE A 212 -19.29 -14.05 4.87
CA PHE A 212 -20.49 -13.39 5.41
C PHE A 212 -21.19 -12.50 4.37
N ILE A 213 -20.41 -11.69 3.62
CA ILE A 213 -20.97 -10.79 2.60
C ILE A 213 -21.04 -11.43 1.20
N LYS A 214 -20.64 -12.70 1.08
CA LYS A 214 -20.59 -13.44 -0.20
C LYS A 214 -19.74 -12.73 -1.26
N ALA A 215 -18.61 -12.17 -0.84
CA ALA A 215 -17.72 -11.46 -1.74
C ALA A 215 -16.92 -12.43 -2.63
N PRO A 216 -16.78 -12.15 -3.93
CA PRO A 216 -15.89 -12.90 -4.81
C PRO A 216 -14.45 -12.92 -4.29
N PHE A 217 -13.80 -14.06 -4.45
CA PHE A 217 -12.41 -14.28 -4.01
C PHE A 217 -11.43 -13.27 -4.61
N PHE A 218 -11.69 -12.82 -5.84
CA PHE A 218 -10.93 -11.75 -6.48
C PHE A 218 -10.77 -10.50 -5.58
N PHE A 219 -11.89 -9.97 -5.07
CA PHE A 219 -11.85 -8.75 -4.24
C PHE A 219 -11.13 -8.99 -2.91
N MET A 220 -11.33 -10.17 -2.31
CA MET A 220 -10.63 -10.56 -1.09
C MET A 220 -9.12 -10.67 -1.34
N ALA A 221 -8.70 -11.37 -2.39
CA ALA A 221 -7.29 -11.62 -2.68
C ALA A 221 -6.54 -10.34 -3.07
N VAL A 222 -7.11 -9.57 -4.02
CA VAL A 222 -6.47 -8.34 -4.51
C VAL A 222 -6.51 -7.24 -3.45
N GLY A 223 -7.62 -7.11 -2.71
CA GLY A 223 -7.72 -6.15 -1.60
C GLY A 223 -6.77 -6.47 -0.47
N SER A 224 -6.62 -7.74 -0.10
CA SER A 224 -5.63 -8.18 0.87
C SER A 224 -4.21 -7.81 0.44
N GLN A 225 -3.85 -8.15 -0.80
CA GLN A 225 -2.50 -7.89 -1.29
C GLN A 225 -2.23 -6.41 -1.52
N ALA A 226 -3.25 -5.64 -1.89
CA ALA A 226 -3.15 -4.19 -1.96
C ALA A 226 -2.80 -3.55 -0.60
N ASN A 227 -3.34 -4.11 0.47
CA ASN A 227 -3.08 -3.66 1.84
C ASN A 227 -1.73 -4.16 2.39
N VAL A 228 -1.39 -5.43 2.16
CA VAL A 228 -0.18 -6.07 2.70
C VAL A 228 1.06 -5.75 1.86
N GLY A 229 1.00 -6.00 0.55
CA GLY A 229 2.14 -5.87 -0.36
C GLY A 229 2.14 -4.60 -1.22
N GLY A 230 1.03 -3.88 -1.23
CA GLY A 230 0.88 -2.61 -1.95
C GLY A 230 0.98 -2.73 -3.47
N ALA A 231 1.38 -1.63 -4.12
CA ALA A 231 1.42 -1.54 -5.59
C ALA A 231 2.51 -2.42 -6.25
N ALA A 232 3.44 -2.97 -5.48
CA ALA A 232 4.44 -3.90 -6.01
C ALA A 232 3.86 -5.29 -6.31
N SER A 233 2.88 -5.75 -5.54
CA SER A 233 2.39 -7.13 -5.59
C SER A 233 0.88 -7.27 -5.89
N ALA A 234 0.05 -6.29 -5.54
CA ALA A 234 -1.37 -6.36 -5.83
C ALA A 234 -1.70 -6.50 -7.32
N PRO A 235 -1.00 -5.83 -8.27
CA PRO A 235 -1.20 -6.05 -9.70
C PRO A 235 -0.86 -7.48 -10.14
N ILE A 236 0.12 -8.12 -9.49
CA ILE A 236 0.51 -9.51 -9.79
C ILE A 236 -0.63 -10.44 -9.42
N VAL A 237 -1.20 -10.29 -8.22
CA VAL A 237 -2.35 -11.09 -7.78
C VAL A 237 -3.58 -10.81 -8.67
N ALA A 238 -3.86 -9.55 -9.01
CA ALA A 238 -4.98 -9.21 -9.88
C ALA A 238 -4.83 -9.83 -11.27
N SER A 239 -3.62 -9.81 -11.85
CA SER A 239 -3.35 -10.38 -13.17
C SER A 239 -3.42 -11.92 -13.20
N ALA A 240 -3.29 -12.58 -12.06
CA ALA A 240 -3.46 -14.02 -11.94
C ALA A 240 -4.92 -14.47 -12.17
N PHE A 241 -5.90 -13.60 -11.90
CA PHE A 241 -7.29 -13.83 -12.29
C PHE A 241 -7.55 -13.49 -13.76
N HIS A 242 -7.06 -12.34 -14.22
CA HIS A 242 -7.06 -11.95 -15.62
C HIS A 242 -6.07 -10.78 -15.85
N PRO A 243 -5.28 -10.79 -16.96
CA PRO A 243 -4.27 -9.75 -17.21
C PRO A 243 -4.84 -8.32 -17.23
N SER A 244 -6.06 -8.11 -17.75
CA SER A 244 -6.69 -6.79 -17.79
C SER A 244 -7.06 -6.24 -16.41
N LEU A 245 -7.07 -7.07 -15.37
CA LEU A 245 -7.37 -6.65 -14.00
C LEU A 245 -6.13 -6.12 -13.23
N ALA A 246 -4.92 -6.23 -13.80
CA ALA A 246 -3.73 -5.69 -13.16
C ALA A 246 -3.86 -4.20 -12.73
N PRO A 247 -4.46 -3.29 -13.53
CA PRO A 247 -4.70 -1.90 -13.12
C PRO A 247 -5.62 -1.77 -11.90
N VAL A 248 -6.55 -2.71 -11.69
CA VAL A 248 -7.39 -2.73 -10.47
C VAL A 248 -6.52 -2.94 -9.24
N GLY A 249 -5.55 -3.85 -9.32
CA GLY A 249 -4.55 -4.06 -8.26
C GLY A 249 -3.78 -2.79 -7.93
N VAL A 250 -3.35 -2.04 -8.96
CA VAL A 250 -2.68 -0.73 -8.77
C VAL A 250 -3.61 0.26 -8.09
N LEU A 251 -4.86 0.41 -8.57
CA LEU A 251 -5.82 1.36 -7.99
C LEU A 251 -6.16 1.04 -6.53
N LEU A 252 -6.37 -0.23 -6.21
CA LEU A 252 -6.62 -0.67 -4.84
C LEU A 252 -5.40 -0.45 -3.94
N ALA A 253 -4.19 -0.65 -4.46
CA ALA A 253 -2.98 -0.38 -3.70
C ALA A 253 -2.78 1.12 -3.43
N VAL A 254 -3.05 1.99 -4.41
CA VAL A 254 -3.01 3.45 -4.23
C VAL A 254 -4.04 3.91 -3.20
N LEU A 255 -5.25 3.36 -3.25
CA LEU A 255 -6.27 3.60 -2.23
C LEU A 255 -5.80 3.08 -0.86
N GLY A 256 -5.18 1.90 -0.83
CA GLY A 256 -4.55 1.32 0.36
C GLY A 256 -3.48 2.23 0.96
N TYR A 257 -2.64 2.87 0.15
CA TYR A 257 -1.66 3.84 0.63
C TYR A 257 -2.33 5.08 1.23
N ALA A 258 -3.34 5.63 0.56
CA ALA A 258 -4.07 6.79 1.04
C ALA A 258 -4.74 6.50 2.40
N MET A 259 -5.54 5.45 2.48
CA MET A 259 -6.21 5.04 3.72
C MET A 259 -5.22 4.55 4.77
N GLY A 260 -4.19 3.82 4.35
CA GLY A 260 -3.16 3.26 5.20
C GLY A 260 -2.33 4.31 5.93
N THR A 261 -2.02 5.42 5.27
CA THR A 261 -1.29 6.53 5.89
C THR A 261 -2.03 7.05 7.13
N TYR A 262 -3.32 7.32 6.99
CA TYR A 262 -4.14 7.81 8.11
C TYR A 262 -4.47 6.70 9.11
N GLY A 263 -4.82 5.51 8.64
CA GLY A 263 -5.17 4.36 9.47
C GLY A 263 -3.99 3.86 10.30
N ALA A 264 -2.81 3.74 9.71
CA ALA A 264 -1.60 3.34 10.42
C ALA A 264 -1.19 4.38 11.46
N TRP A 265 -1.19 5.66 11.10
CA TRP A 265 -0.90 6.73 12.04
C TRP A 265 -1.87 6.72 13.23
N LEU A 266 -3.19 6.61 12.97
CA LEU A 266 -4.20 6.55 14.03
C LEU A 266 -4.00 5.33 14.93
N CYS A 267 -3.86 4.14 14.35
CA CYS A 267 -3.64 2.89 15.08
C CYS A 267 -2.39 2.98 15.97
N LEU A 268 -1.27 3.47 15.41
CA LEU A 268 -0.02 3.57 16.13
C LEU A 268 -0.04 4.65 17.21
N SER A 269 -0.79 5.74 16.99
CA SER A 269 -0.98 6.80 18.00
C SER A 269 -1.80 6.30 19.19
N LEU A 270 -2.84 5.49 18.95
CA LEU A 270 -3.68 4.93 20.00
C LEU A 270 -2.95 3.89 20.88
N ILE A 271 -1.94 3.21 20.37
CA ILE A 271 -1.11 2.27 21.16
C ILE A 271 -0.22 3.01 22.17
N HIS A 272 -0.08 4.34 22.05
CA HIS A 272 0.68 5.17 22.99
C HIS A 272 -0.13 5.72 24.16
N ILE A 273 -1.44 5.60 24.12
CA ILE A 273 -2.32 6.01 25.19
C ILE A 273 -2.53 4.85 26.16
#